data_26b7a86c248ed7aed6bc10551a4cda05
#
_entry.id   26b7a86c248ed7aed6bc10551a4cda05
#
_cell.length_a   1.000
_cell.length_b   1.000
_cell.length_c   1.000
_cell.angle_alpha   90.00
_cell.angle_beta   90.00
_cell.angle_gamma   90.00
#
_symmetry.space_group_name_H-M   'P 1'
#
loop_
_entity.id
_entity.type
_entity.pdbx_description
1 polymer ?
#
loop_
_entity_poly.entity_id
_entity_poly.type
_entity_poly.pdbx_seq_one_letter_code
_entity_poly.pdbx_strand_id
1 'polypeptide(L)'
;MSRPPFEIAGTRVAAGTTDVVNLPVSILPDHTPVHMSVKVHHGKRPGPTMFVSAAVHGDEVIGVEIVRRLLRAPQLSSLRGTLLVVPVVNSFGFLNRSRYLPDRRDLNRCFPGTPSGSLGSRLAHLFLHEIVMRCDFGIDLHSAAIHRTNLPQCRITPGDKITAKMARDFGAPVILNSPLRDGSLRGEAAARGTPVLLYEAGEGLRFDEFAVRAGVAGILRVLRAQDMLPAKGIAKSKSSSLICKGSHWLRAPAGGLLRTFRDTGEVVEKGDVLAAISDPFGHVEVELKAPAAGILIGRAILPVVNEGDAVFHLAELGPRADEDTVEDMTAQLEADPIFDEDEII
;
A
#
# COMPACT_ATOMS: atom_id res chain seq x y z
N MET A 1 -31.46 -9.81 -18.79
CA MET A 1 -31.38 -8.31 -18.73
C MET A 1 -29.93 -7.91 -18.63
N SER A 2 -29.47 -6.90 -19.38
CA SER A 2 -28.11 -6.36 -19.23
C SER A 2 -27.98 -5.64 -17.89
N ARG A 3 -26.83 -5.76 -17.24
CA ARG A 3 -26.52 -5.02 -16.01
C ARG A 3 -26.64 -3.51 -16.28
N PRO A 4 -27.23 -2.70 -15.37
CA PRO A 4 -27.30 -1.25 -15.56
C PRO A 4 -25.91 -0.63 -15.59
N PRO A 5 -25.71 0.51 -16.28
CA PRO A 5 -24.43 1.20 -16.30
C PRO A 5 -24.03 1.64 -14.88
N PHE A 6 -22.72 1.69 -14.63
CA PHE A 6 -22.16 2.28 -13.42
C PHE A 6 -22.07 3.80 -13.59
N GLU A 7 -22.64 4.53 -12.65
CA GLU A 7 -22.66 6.01 -12.70
C GLU A 7 -21.66 6.57 -11.69
N ILE A 8 -20.77 7.45 -12.13
CA ILE A 8 -19.79 8.15 -11.29
C ILE A 8 -19.59 9.59 -11.83
N ALA A 9 -19.74 10.59 -10.98
CA ALA A 9 -19.60 12.00 -11.33
C ALA A 9 -20.36 12.40 -12.64
N GLY A 10 -21.57 11.89 -12.80
CA GLY A 10 -22.40 12.14 -13.99
C GLY A 10 -22.02 11.35 -15.25
N THR A 11 -20.93 10.59 -15.22
CA THR A 11 -20.51 9.71 -16.32
C THR A 11 -21.13 8.31 -16.16
N ARG A 12 -21.62 7.74 -17.27
CA ARG A 12 -22.23 6.41 -17.31
C ARG A 12 -21.34 5.42 -18.04
N VAL A 13 -20.81 4.43 -17.32
CA VAL A 13 -19.98 3.36 -17.88
C VAL A 13 -20.84 2.11 -18.12
N ALA A 14 -20.97 1.70 -19.36
CA ALA A 14 -21.82 0.56 -19.73
C ALA A 14 -21.25 -0.77 -19.22
N ALA A 15 -22.12 -1.74 -18.95
CA ALA A 15 -21.70 -3.08 -18.53
C ALA A 15 -20.86 -3.78 -19.61
N GLY A 16 -19.74 -4.34 -19.21
CA GLY A 16 -18.75 -4.98 -20.09
C GLY A 16 -17.81 -4.02 -20.78
N THR A 17 -17.75 -2.76 -20.34
CA THR A 17 -16.83 -1.75 -20.85
C THR A 17 -15.89 -1.22 -19.77
N THR A 18 -14.88 -0.52 -20.23
CA THR A 18 -13.90 0.16 -19.39
C THR A 18 -13.76 1.59 -19.87
N ASP A 19 -13.77 2.54 -18.93
CA ASP A 19 -13.63 3.96 -19.24
C ASP A 19 -12.76 4.68 -18.22
N VAL A 20 -12.27 5.87 -18.55
CA VAL A 20 -11.55 6.77 -17.64
C VAL A 20 -12.46 7.96 -17.32
N VAL A 21 -12.78 8.12 -16.06
CA VAL A 21 -13.58 9.24 -15.56
C VAL A 21 -12.68 10.21 -14.81
N ASN A 22 -12.72 11.46 -15.19
CA ASN A 22 -11.91 12.52 -14.58
C ASN A 22 -12.76 13.29 -13.56
N LEU A 23 -12.45 13.12 -12.28
CA LEU A 23 -13.11 13.84 -11.20
C LEU A 23 -12.44 15.20 -11.00
N PRO A 24 -13.17 16.34 -11.07
CA PRO A 24 -12.57 17.64 -10.92
C PRO A 24 -12.14 17.89 -9.46
N VAL A 25 -10.86 18.20 -9.26
CA VAL A 25 -10.27 18.47 -7.92
C VAL A 25 -10.14 19.96 -7.70
N SER A 26 -9.50 20.69 -8.63
CA SER A 26 -9.18 22.10 -8.49
C SER A 26 -8.83 22.72 -9.84
N ILE A 27 -8.62 24.03 -9.83
CA ILE A 27 -8.03 24.79 -10.94
C ILE A 27 -6.75 25.43 -10.40
N LEU A 28 -5.63 25.26 -11.11
CA LEU A 28 -4.36 25.89 -10.76
C LEU A 28 -4.41 27.42 -10.98
N PRO A 29 -3.45 28.19 -10.42
CA PRO A 29 -3.40 29.63 -10.61
C PRO A 29 -3.28 30.09 -12.08
N ASP A 30 -2.73 29.25 -12.96
CA ASP A 30 -2.66 29.43 -14.41
C ASP A 30 -3.93 28.99 -15.16
N HIS A 31 -5.00 28.70 -14.45
CA HIS A 31 -6.26 28.12 -14.94
C HIS A 31 -6.20 26.72 -15.53
N THR A 32 -5.10 25.98 -15.32
CA THR A 32 -5.04 24.56 -15.69
C THR A 32 -5.93 23.73 -14.75
N PRO A 33 -6.90 22.94 -15.28
CA PRO A 33 -7.73 22.07 -14.44
C PRO A 33 -6.93 20.88 -13.90
N VAL A 34 -7.12 20.54 -12.63
CA VAL A 34 -6.56 19.36 -11.99
C VAL A 34 -7.67 18.37 -11.72
N HIS A 35 -7.46 17.13 -12.16
CA HIS A 35 -8.39 16.03 -11.99
C HIS A 35 -7.77 14.88 -11.22
N MET A 36 -8.61 14.09 -10.55
CA MET A 36 -8.32 12.74 -10.10
C MET A 36 -8.93 11.78 -11.11
N SER A 37 -8.09 11.07 -11.87
CA SER A 37 -8.54 10.13 -12.90
C SER A 37 -8.84 8.77 -12.29
N VAL A 38 -9.99 8.22 -12.63
CA VAL A 38 -10.47 6.91 -12.19
C VAL A 38 -10.67 6.02 -13.40
N LYS A 39 -9.97 4.90 -13.46
CA LYS A 39 -10.25 3.84 -14.44
C LYS A 39 -11.37 2.96 -13.91
N VAL A 40 -12.50 2.94 -14.60
CA VAL A 40 -13.67 2.15 -14.22
C VAL A 40 -13.75 0.92 -15.11
N HIS A 41 -13.56 -0.27 -14.54
CA HIS A 41 -13.84 -1.53 -15.20
C HIS A 41 -15.22 -2.02 -14.73
N HIS A 42 -16.23 -1.97 -15.59
CA HIS A 42 -17.58 -2.39 -15.26
C HIS A 42 -17.91 -3.72 -15.93
N GLY A 43 -17.78 -4.81 -15.19
CA GLY A 43 -17.99 -6.17 -15.70
C GLY A 43 -19.41 -6.43 -16.19
N LYS A 44 -19.55 -7.36 -17.18
CA LYS A 44 -20.85 -7.78 -17.70
C LYS A 44 -21.72 -8.49 -16.66
N ARG A 45 -21.10 -9.23 -15.73
CA ARG A 45 -21.77 -10.04 -14.72
C ARG A 45 -21.87 -9.27 -13.40
N PRO A 46 -22.95 -9.46 -12.62
CA PRO A 46 -23.04 -8.88 -11.28
C PRO A 46 -21.92 -9.41 -10.37
N GLY A 47 -21.55 -8.60 -9.41
CA GLY A 47 -20.52 -8.85 -8.41
C GLY A 47 -20.32 -7.59 -7.58
N PRO A 48 -19.43 -7.61 -6.59
CA PRO A 48 -19.16 -6.46 -5.74
C PRO A 48 -18.48 -5.31 -6.49
N THR A 49 -18.47 -4.15 -5.86
CA THR A 49 -17.70 -2.98 -6.28
C THR A 49 -16.50 -2.83 -5.39
N MET A 50 -15.31 -2.75 -5.97
CA MET A 50 -14.04 -2.62 -5.25
C MET A 50 -13.27 -1.43 -5.79
N PHE A 51 -12.50 -0.74 -4.93
CA PHE A 51 -11.49 0.20 -5.39
C PHE A 51 -10.07 -0.28 -5.10
N VAL A 52 -9.14 0.19 -5.94
CA VAL A 52 -7.70 0.15 -5.70
C VAL A 52 -7.17 1.56 -5.87
N SER A 53 -6.52 2.11 -4.85
CA SER A 53 -5.95 3.45 -4.86
C SER A 53 -4.45 3.44 -4.62
N ALA A 54 -3.77 4.44 -5.18
CA ALA A 54 -2.36 4.67 -4.98
C ALA A 54 -2.06 6.17 -4.89
N ALA A 55 -0.87 6.50 -4.44
CA ALA A 55 -0.35 7.85 -4.33
C ALA A 55 -1.31 8.80 -3.56
N VAL A 56 -1.87 8.35 -2.43
CA VAL A 56 -2.44 9.23 -1.39
C VAL A 56 -1.34 10.16 -0.86
N HIS A 57 -0.12 9.64 -0.74
CA HIS A 57 1.09 10.42 -0.61
C HIS A 57 1.78 10.45 -1.98
N GLY A 58 2.12 11.65 -2.47
CA GLY A 58 2.56 11.81 -3.86
C GLY A 58 3.94 11.24 -4.18
N ASP A 59 4.77 11.01 -3.19
CA ASP A 59 6.09 10.38 -3.31
C ASP A 59 6.05 8.84 -3.25
N GLU A 60 4.91 8.24 -2.92
CA GLU A 60 4.74 6.79 -2.82
C GLU A 60 4.35 6.18 -4.19
N VAL A 61 5.31 6.19 -5.13
CA VAL A 61 5.09 5.88 -6.55
C VAL A 61 4.93 4.39 -6.85
N ILE A 62 5.33 3.52 -5.95
CA ILE A 62 5.29 2.06 -6.16
C ILE A 62 3.88 1.56 -6.39
N GLY A 63 2.90 2.14 -5.68
CA GLY A 63 1.48 1.84 -5.88
C GLY A 63 0.98 2.19 -7.28
N VAL A 64 1.54 3.25 -7.89
CA VAL A 64 1.20 3.65 -9.27
C VAL A 64 1.69 2.61 -10.26
N GLU A 65 2.90 2.05 -10.05
CA GLU A 65 3.44 0.97 -10.88
C GLU A 65 2.65 -0.34 -10.72
N ILE A 66 2.26 -0.68 -9.49
CA ILE A 66 1.37 -1.82 -9.23
C ILE A 66 0.06 -1.67 -10.03
N VAL A 67 -0.55 -0.49 -9.95
CA VAL A 67 -1.79 -0.18 -10.69
C VAL A 67 -1.58 -0.25 -12.20
N ARG A 68 -0.47 0.28 -12.73
CA ARG A 68 -0.15 0.23 -14.15
C ARG A 68 -0.08 -1.20 -14.66
N ARG A 69 0.58 -2.11 -13.92
CA ARG A 69 0.66 -3.54 -14.28
C ARG A 69 -0.67 -4.25 -14.09
N LEU A 70 -1.39 -3.99 -13.00
CA LEU A 70 -2.73 -4.54 -12.77
C LEU A 70 -3.66 -4.24 -13.95
N LEU A 71 -3.65 -3.01 -14.45
CA LEU A 71 -4.52 -2.59 -15.57
C LEU A 71 -4.20 -3.30 -16.89
N ARG A 72 -3.03 -3.90 -17.02
CA ARG A 72 -2.62 -4.72 -18.18
C ARG A 72 -2.90 -6.22 -17.97
N ALA A 73 -3.31 -6.63 -16.76
CA ALA A 73 -3.56 -8.03 -16.45
C ALA A 73 -4.73 -8.59 -17.29
N PRO A 74 -4.50 -9.63 -18.11
CA PRO A 74 -5.51 -10.19 -19.02
C PRO A 74 -6.72 -10.76 -18.28
N GLN A 75 -6.55 -11.13 -17.00
CA GLN A 75 -7.61 -11.64 -16.13
C GLN A 75 -8.75 -10.64 -15.96
N LEU A 76 -8.48 -9.32 -16.02
CA LEU A 76 -9.50 -8.27 -15.90
C LEU A 76 -10.57 -8.32 -16.99
N SER A 77 -10.29 -8.92 -18.14
CA SER A 77 -11.28 -9.16 -19.20
C SER A 77 -12.47 -10.00 -18.74
N SER A 78 -12.30 -10.81 -17.68
CA SER A 78 -13.30 -11.69 -17.10
C SER A 78 -13.95 -11.11 -15.85
N LEU A 79 -13.72 -9.82 -15.53
CA LEU A 79 -14.18 -9.18 -14.31
C LEU A 79 -15.69 -9.29 -14.12
N ARG A 80 -16.10 -9.66 -12.92
CA ARG A 80 -17.46 -9.57 -12.38
C ARG A 80 -17.51 -8.40 -11.40
N GLY A 81 -18.65 -7.74 -11.32
CA GLY A 81 -18.75 -6.55 -10.47
C GLY A 81 -18.12 -5.33 -11.12
N THR A 82 -17.62 -4.41 -10.33
CA THR A 82 -17.01 -3.16 -10.76
C THR A 82 -15.69 -2.95 -10.05
N LEU A 83 -14.64 -2.60 -10.79
CA LEU A 83 -13.34 -2.23 -10.23
C LEU A 83 -13.05 -0.77 -10.56
N LEU A 84 -12.91 0.05 -9.53
CA LEU A 84 -12.49 1.44 -9.62
C LEU A 84 -10.99 1.51 -9.30
N VAL A 85 -10.19 1.98 -10.24
CA VAL A 85 -8.75 2.08 -10.06
C VAL A 85 -8.33 3.54 -10.13
N VAL A 86 -7.74 4.04 -9.04
CA VAL A 86 -7.26 5.42 -8.91
C VAL A 86 -5.73 5.40 -8.81
N PRO A 87 -5.02 5.56 -9.93
CA PRO A 87 -3.55 5.48 -9.93
C PRO A 87 -2.89 6.56 -9.08
N VAL A 88 -3.47 7.76 -9.05
CA VAL A 88 -2.94 8.91 -8.34
C VAL A 88 -4.08 9.66 -7.65
N VAL A 89 -4.20 9.51 -6.33
CA VAL A 89 -5.18 10.26 -5.54
C VAL A 89 -4.72 11.70 -5.34
N ASN A 90 -3.45 11.89 -4.96
CA ASN A 90 -2.84 13.19 -4.71
C ASN A 90 -2.01 13.65 -5.92
N SER A 91 -2.68 14.16 -6.95
CA SER A 91 -2.01 14.66 -8.17
C SER A 91 -0.99 15.77 -7.88
N PHE A 92 -1.24 16.64 -6.92
CA PHE A 92 -0.32 17.71 -6.55
C PHE A 92 0.97 17.18 -5.93
N GLY A 93 0.84 16.29 -4.95
CA GLY A 93 2.00 15.65 -4.33
C GLY A 93 2.79 14.83 -5.33
N PHE A 94 2.12 14.08 -6.21
CA PHE A 94 2.75 13.26 -7.23
C PHE A 94 3.59 14.09 -8.21
N LEU A 95 3.06 15.18 -8.73
CA LEU A 95 3.78 16.08 -9.64
C LEU A 95 5.00 16.72 -8.96
N ASN A 96 4.89 17.03 -7.67
CA ASN A 96 5.96 17.63 -6.88
C ASN A 96 6.89 16.60 -6.23
N ARG A 97 6.64 15.29 -6.42
CA ARG A 97 7.40 14.21 -5.78
C ARG A 97 7.45 14.38 -4.25
N SER A 98 6.35 14.79 -3.68
CA SER A 98 6.20 15.12 -2.26
C SER A 98 5.08 14.31 -1.63
N ARG A 99 5.29 13.88 -0.39
CA ARG A 99 4.25 13.29 0.44
C ARG A 99 3.04 14.20 0.59
N TYR A 100 3.29 15.49 0.71
CA TYR A 100 2.33 16.51 1.11
C TYR A 100 1.67 17.21 -0.09
N LEU A 101 0.51 17.79 0.20
CA LEU A 101 -0.15 18.75 -0.68
C LEU A 101 0.58 20.11 -0.68
N PRO A 102 0.32 21.03 -1.63
CA PRO A 102 0.93 22.36 -1.68
C PRO A 102 0.73 23.20 -0.40
N ASP A 103 -0.36 22.97 0.32
CA ASP A 103 -0.64 23.59 1.62
C ASP A 103 0.06 22.89 2.81
N ARG A 104 1.03 22.00 2.53
CA ARG A 104 1.84 21.22 3.46
C ARG A 104 1.04 20.21 4.33
N ARG A 105 -0.20 19.93 3.95
CA ARG A 105 -1.02 18.93 4.67
C ARG A 105 -0.74 17.52 4.18
N ASP A 106 -0.75 16.59 5.10
CA ASP A 106 -0.82 15.16 4.82
C ASP A 106 -2.26 14.82 4.46
N LEU A 107 -2.52 14.41 3.20
CA LEU A 107 -3.87 14.06 2.76
C LEU A 107 -4.47 12.96 3.63
N ASN A 108 -3.65 12.01 4.09
CA ASN A 108 -4.08 10.91 4.97
C ASN A 108 -4.27 11.35 6.44
N ARG A 109 -4.46 12.64 6.67
CA ARG A 109 -4.91 13.29 7.92
C ARG A 109 -6.05 14.27 7.67
N CYS A 110 -6.59 14.29 6.44
CA CYS A 110 -7.62 15.26 6.05
C CYS A 110 -9.02 14.63 5.94
N PHE A 111 -9.14 13.31 6.08
CA PHE A 111 -10.43 12.62 6.02
C PHE A 111 -11.26 12.88 7.30
N PRO A 112 -12.62 13.01 7.17
CA PRO A 112 -13.44 12.82 5.98
C PRO A 112 -13.40 13.99 4.99
N GLY A 113 -12.84 15.12 5.38
CA GLY A 113 -12.85 16.35 4.61
C GLY A 113 -14.23 17.00 4.49
N THR A 114 -14.27 18.11 3.76
CA THR A 114 -15.50 18.86 3.44
C THR A 114 -15.43 19.44 2.02
N PRO A 115 -16.56 19.66 1.33
CA PRO A 115 -16.56 20.16 -0.05
C PRO A 115 -16.08 21.61 -0.17
N SER A 116 -16.08 22.38 0.92
CA SER A 116 -15.72 23.81 0.95
C SER A 116 -14.46 24.12 1.78
N GLY A 117 -13.72 23.07 2.22
CA GLY A 117 -12.53 23.24 3.05
C GLY A 117 -11.26 23.60 2.28
N SER A 118 -10.11 23.42 2.94
CA SER A 118 -8.79 23.51 2.31
C SER A 118 -8.65 22.51 1.15
N LEU A 119 -7.61 22.65 0.33
CA LEU A 119 -7.35 21.74 -0.79
C LEU A 119 -7.34 20.28 -0.34
N GLY A 120 -6.62 19.96 0.74
CA GLY A 120 -6.57 18.60 1.31
C GLY A 120 -7.94 18.11 1.80
N SER A 121 -8.72 18.98 2.46
CA SER A 121 -10.06 18.64 2.93
C SER A 121 -11.04 18.37 1.76
N ARG A 122 -10.96 19.15 0.69
CA ARG A 122 -11.79 18.96 -0.51
C ARG A 122 -11.43 17.71 -1.27
N LEU A 123 -10.12 17.43 -1.43
CA LEU A 123 -9.65 16.21 -2.09
C LEU A 123 -10.02 14.95 -1.29
N ALA A 124 -9.84 14.97 0.04
CA ALA A 124 -10.26 13.89 0.92
C ALA A 124 -11.77 13.64 0.81
N HIS A 125 -12.58 14.69 0.82
CA HIS A 125 -14.04 14.61 0.66
C HIS A 125 -14.43 13.99 -0.69
N LEU A 126 -13.84 14.48 -1.79
CA LEU A 126 -14.09 13.98 -3.14
C LEU A 126 -13.77 12.48 -3.24
N PHE A 127 -12.58 12.08 -2.80
CA PHE A 127 -12.15 10.68 -2.86
C PHE A 127 -13.02 9.78 -1.99
N LEU A 128 -13.35 10.21 -0.77
CA LEU A 128 -14.20 9.44 0.13
C LEU A 128 -15.60 9.20 -0.46
N HIS A 129 -16.25 10.24 -0.99
CA HIS A 129 -17.63 10.16 -1.42
C HIS A 129 -17.81 9.60 -2.84
N GLU A 130 -16.91 9.96 -3.77
CA GLU A 130 -17.05 9.50 -5.15
C GLU A 130 -16.44 8.12 -5.40
N ILE A 131 -15.52 7.66 -4.55
CA ILE A 131 -14.84 6.37 -4.72
C ILE A 131 -15.15 5.43 -3.55
N VAL A 132 -14.70 5.75 -2.34
CA VAL A 132 -14.66 4.82 -1.22
C VAL A 132 -16.06 4.37 -0.81
N MET A 133 -16.97 5.32 -0.59
CA MET A 133 -18.34 5.03 -0.16
C MET A 133 -19.23 4.40 -1.25
N ARG A 134 -18.73 4.28 -2.48
CA ARG A 134 -19.40 3.57 -3.58
C ARG A 134 -18.98 2.12 -3.70
N CYS A 135 -18.03 1.70 -2.87
CA CYS A 135 -17.41 0.37 -2.92
C CYS A 135 -17.79 -0.46 -1.68
N ASP A 136 -17.89 -1.76 -1.90
CA ASP A 136 -18.10 -2.73 -0.82
C ASP A 136 -16.82 -2.91 0.01
N PHE A 137 -15.63 -2.72 -0.61
CA PHE A 137 -14.31 -2.78 0.03
C PHE A 137 -13.25 -2.17 -0.88
N GLY A 138 -12.03 -1.98 -0.35
CA GLY A 138 -10.91 -1.43 -1.13
C GLY A 138 -9.54 -1.89 -0.69
N ILE A 139 -8.55 -1.59 -1.54
CA ILE A 139 -7.12 -1.73 -1.24
C ILE A 139 -6.46 -0.38 -1.48
N ASP A 140 -5.74 0.11 -0.48
CA ASP A 140 -4.96 1.34 -0.56
C ASP A 140 -3.46 1.00 -0.55
N LEU A 141 -2.75 1.46 -1.59
CA LEU A 141 -1.35 1.11 -1.85
C LEU A 141 -0.43 2.22 -1.39
N HIS A 142 0.49 1.87 -0.50
CA HIS A 142 1.48 2.77 0.09
C HIS A 142 2.90 2.23 -0.03
N SER A 143 3.88 3.06 0.24
CA SER A 143 5.27 2.67 0.51
C SER A 143 5.77 3.29 1.81
N ALA A 144 6.99 2.94 2.22
CA ALA A 144 7.71 3.75 3.19
C ALA A 144 7.95 5.17 2.63
N ALA A 145 8.22 6.12 3.52
CA ALA A 145 8.70 7.44 3.12
C ALA A 145 10.06 7.33 2.40
N ILE A 146 10.46 8.40 1.71
CA ILE A 146 11.81 8.52 1.15
C ILE A 146 12.86 8.24 2.23
N HIS A 147 13.95 7.57 1.83
CA HIS A 147 15.06 7.14 2.70
C HIS A 147 14.68 6.08 3.74
N ARG A 148 13.56 5.39 3.54
CA ARG A 148 13.15 4.22 4.32
C ARG A 148 12.57 3.18 3.39
N THR A 149 12.79 1.90 3.70
CA THR A 149 12.16 0.80 2.96
C THR A 149 11.29 -0.04 3.89
N ASN A 150 10.21 -0.58 3.35
CA ASN A 150 9.34 -1.55 4.02
C ASN A 150 9.37 -2.89 3.30
N LEU A 151 9.47 -3.97 4.05
CA LEU A 151 9.10 -5.30 3.58
C LEU A 151 7.62 -5.28 3.17
N PRO A 152 7.22 -5.93 2.06
CA PRO A 152 5.82 -6.01 1.69
C PRO A 152 4.94 -6.54 2.83
N GLN A 153 3.97 -5.74 3.25
CA GLN A 153 3.11 -6.03 4.39
C GLN A 153 1.69 -5.52 4.18
N CYS A 154 0.71 -6.27 4.70
CA CYS A 154 -0.66 -5.80 4.82
C CYS A 154 -0.91 -5.29 6.23
N ARG A 155 -1.52 -4.10 6.37
CA ARG A 155 -1.94 -3.57 7.67
C ARG A 155 -3.44 -3.72 7.85
N ILE A 156 -3.83 -4.34 8.95
CA ILE A 156 -5.22 -4.60 9.33
C ILE A 156 -5.56 -3.93 10.64
N THR A 157 -6.85 -3.67 10.84
CA THR A 157 -7.36 -3.20 12.14
C THR A 157 -7.50 -4.38 13.09
N PRO A 158 -7.00 -4.30 14.33
CA PRO A 158 -7.20 -5.34 15.32
C PRO A 158 -8.69 -5.70 15.49
N GLY A 159 -9.02 -6.99 15.40
CA GLY A 159 -10.39 -7.49 15.54
C GLY A 159 -11.26 -7.40 14.27
N ASP A 160 -10.82 -6.74 13.20
CA ASP A 160 -11.54 -6.70 11.93
C ASP A 160 -11.33 -7.99 11.13
N LYS A 161 -12.37 -8.83 11.11
CA LYS A 161 -12.35 -10.13 10.44
C LYS A 161 -12.33 -10.00 8.90
N ILE A 162 -12.87 -8.91 8.36
CA ILE A 162 -12.97 -8.72 6.91
C ILE A 162 -11.59 -8.37 6.34
N THR A 163 -10.95 -7.32 6.86
CA THR A 163 -9.60 -6.97 6.40
C THR A 163 -8.57 -8.05 6.74
N ALA A 164 -8.74 -8.77 7.86
CA ALA A 164 -7.89 -9.92 8.18
C ALA A 164 -8.04 -11.07 7.17
N LYS A 165 -9.25 -11.32 6.66
CA LYS A 165 -9.46 -12.29 5.58
C LYS A 165 -8.85 -11.78 4.27
N MET A 166 -9.08 -10.52 3.92
CA MET A 166 -8.50 -9.91 2.71
C MET A 166 -6.97 -9.96 2.72
N ALA A 167 -6.33 -9.70 3.87
CA ALA A 167 -4.88 -9.76 4.02
C ALA A 167 -4.32 -11.17 3.80
N ARG A 168 -5.00 -12.20 4.33
CA ARG A 168 -4.62 -13.61 4.07
C ARG A 168 -4.80 -13.98 2.60
N ASP A 169 -5.90 -13.52 1.97
CA ASP A 169 -6.14 -13.76 0.56
C ASP A 169 -5.10 -13.03 -0.31
N PHE A 170 -4.69 -11.83 0.07
CA PHE A 170 -3.63 -11.06 -0.57
C PHE A 170 -2.30 -11.79 -0.53
N GLY A 171 -1.91 -12.30 0.62
CA GLY A 171 -0.71 -13.13 0.79
C GLY A 171 0.60 -12.34 0.75
N ALA A 172 0.66 -11.15 1.36
CA ALA A 172 1.93 -10.46 1.64
C ALA A 172 2.73 -11.23 2.72
N PRO A 173 4.08 -11.10 2.74
CA PRO A 173 4.92 -11.77 3.76
C PRO A 173 4.45 -11.52 5.19
N VAL A 174 4.04 -10.30 5.50
CA VAL A 174 3.63 -9.89 6.84
C VAL A 174 2.21 -9.33 6.85
N ILE A 175 1.43 -9.73 7.85
CA ILE A 175 0.16 -9.12 8.24
C ILE A 175 0.36 -8.46 9.60
N LEU A 176 0.34 -7.12 9.63
CA LEU A 176 0.55 -6.33 10.83
C LEU A 176 -0.76 -5.80 11.39
N ASN A 177 -1.05 -6.10 12.67
CA ASN A 177 -2.09 -5.40 13.40
C ASN A 177 -1.67 -3.94 13.63
N SER A 178 -2.44 -3.00 13.11
CA SER A 178 -2.15 -1.57 13.17
C SER A 178 -3.42 -0.81 13.51
N PRO A 179 -3.46 -0.09 14.64
CA PRO A 179 -4.62 0.73 15.02
C PRO A 179 -4.98 1.75 13.94
N LEU A 180 -6.26 2.11 13.91
CA LEU A 180 -6.75 3.21 13.08
C LEU A 180 -6.19 4.53 13.60
N ARG A 181 -5.96 5.46 12.68
CA ARG A 181 -5.50 6.83 12.99
C ARG A 181 -6.58 7.81 12.60
N ASP A 182 -6.82 8.79 13.45
CA ASP A 182 -7.77 9.87 13.19
C ASP A 182 -7.40 10.62 11.91
N GLY A 183 -8.40 10.98 11.13
CA GLY A 183 -8.24 11.68 9.86
C GLY A 183 -7.64 10.84 8.74
N SER A 184 -7.41 9.54 8.93
CA SER A 184 -6.91 8.65 7.89
C SER A 184 -8.05 8.08 7.03
N LEU A 185 -7.73 7.77 5.76
CA LEU A 185 -8.65 7.09 4.86
C LEU A 185 -9.22 5.81 5.47
N ARG A 186 -8.34 4.95 5.97
CA ARG A 186 -8.73 3.66 6.56
C ARG A 186 -9.64 3.83 7.78
N GLY A 187 -9.37 4.85 8.62
CA GLY A 187 -10.20 5.16 9.79
C GLY A 187 -11.61 5.60 9.40
N GLU A 188 -11.70 6.53 8.47
CA GLU A 188 -12.98 7.08 8.02
C GLU A 188 -13.80 6.10 7.16
N ALA A 189 -13.14 5.29 6.33
CA ALA A 189 -13.79 4.22 5.59
C ALA A 189 -14.38 3.17 6.52
N ALA A 190 -13.62 2.72 7.53
CA ALA A 190 -14.10 1.77 8.53
C ALA A 190 -15.30 2.31 9.33
N ALA A 191 -15.28 3.59 9.73
CA ALA A 191 -16.41 4.24 10.41
C ALA A 191 -17.68 4.28 9.57
N ARG A 192 -17.57 4.17 8.24
CA ARG A 192 -18.70 4.14 7.27
C ARG A 192 -19.02 2.75 6.74
N GLY A 193 -18.37 1.72 7.28
CA GLY A 193 -18.63 0.33 6.92
C GLY A 193 -17.97 -0.14 5.63
N THR A 194 -17.03 0.62 5.05
CA THR A 194 -16.22 0.20 3.89
C THR A 194 -14.85 -0.30 4.38
N PRO A 195 -14.61 -1.62 4.43
CA PRO A 195 -13.32 -2.16 4.85
C PRO A 195 -12.23 -1.84 3.80
N VAL A 196 -11.11 -1.33 4.27
CA VAL A 196 -9.95 -0.99 3.42
C VAL A 196 -8.72 -1.74 3.91
N LEU A 197 -8.19 -2.61 3.06
CA LEU A 197 -6.88 -3.24 3.27
C LEU A 197 -5.80 -2.25 2.85
N LEU A 198 -4.83 -2.02 3.73
CA LEU A 198 -3.68 -1.20 3.39
C LEU A 198 -2.49 -2.12 3.09
N TYR A 199 -1.87 -1.91 1.92
CA TYR A 199 -0.63 -2.56 1.51
C TYR A 199 0.51 -1.57 1.57
N GLU A 200 1.61 -1.92 2.21
CA GLU A 200 2.82 -1.11 2.34
C GLU A 200 4.04 -1.90 1.87
N ALA A 201 4.85 -1.32 0.97
CA ALA A 201 6.04 -2.00 0.47
C ALA A 201 7.04 -1.02 -0.16
N GLY A 202 8.33 -1.32 -0.06
CA GLY A 202 9.40 -0.56 -0.70
C GLY A 202 9.62 0.84 -0.15
N GLU A 203 10.26 1.70 -0.94
CA GLU A 203 10.67 3.08 -0.62
C GLU A 203 9.91 4.10 -1.48
N GLY A 204 9.67 5.28 -0.94
CA GLY A 204 9.20 6.44 -1.72
C GLY A 204 10.13 6.81 -2.86
N LEU A 205 9.58 7.23 -4.01
CA LEU A 205 10.29 7.59 -5.25
C LEU A 205 11.18 6.47 -5.83
N ARG A 206 10.92 5.22 -5.49
CA ARG A 206 11.63 4.05 -6.00
C ARG A 206 10.65 2.98 -6.49
N PHE A 207 11.10 2.20 -7.46
CA PHE A 207 10.45 0.94 -7.80
C PHE A 207 11.26 -0.22 -7.21
N ASP A 208 10.55 -1.13 -6.60
CA ASP A 208 11.05 -2.38 -6.05
C ASP A 208 10.26 -3.51 -6.71
N GLU A 209 10.93 -4.34 -7.47
CA GLU A 209 10.29 -5.36 -8.30
C GLU A 209 9.55 -6.40 -7.45
N PHE A 210 10.14 -6.85 -6.34
CA PHE A 210 9.50 -7.77 -5.41
C PHE A 210 8.22 -7.17 -4.82
N ALA A 211 8.27 -5.91 -4.38
CA ALA A 211 7.12 -5.21 -3.83
C ALA A 211 6.01 -5.00 -4.88
N VAL A 212 6.37 -4.70 -6.13
CA VAL A 212 5.41 -4.53 -7.23
C VAL A 212 4.74 -5.86 -7.57
N ARG A 213 5.50 -6.95 -7.74
CA ARG A 213 4.96 -8.29 -8.02
C ARG A 213 4.04 -8.77 -6.91
N ALA A 214 4.47 -8.63 -5.65
CA ALA A 214 3.65 -8.97 -4.49
C ALA A 214 2.32 -8.19 -4.47
N GLY A 215 2.36 -6.90 -4.80
CA GLY A 215 1.18 -6.04 -4.88
C GLY A 215 0.20 -6.49 -5.96
N VAL A 216 0.65 -6.69 -7.20
CA VAL A 216 -0.19 -7.14 -8.32
C VAL A 216 -0.79 -8.52 -8.05
N ALA A 217 0.03 -9.50 -7.65
CA ALA A 217 -0.44 -10.85 -7.32
C ALA A 217 -1.45 -10.83 -6.17
N GLY A 218 -1.19 -10.03 -5.13
CA GLY A 218 -2.08 -9.87 -3.98
C GLY A 218 -3.44 -9.30 -4.36
N ILE A 219 -3.49 -8.25 -5.18
CA ILE A 219 -4.76 -7.67 -5.66
C ILE A 219 -5.55 -8.70 -6.47
N LEU A 220 -4.89 -9.41 -7.41
CA LEU A 220 -5.56 -10.44 -8.22
C LEU A 220 -6.10 -11.58 -7.34
N ARG A 221 -5.38 -11.99 -6.30
CA ARG A 221 -5.84 -12.99 -5.33
C ARG A 221 -7.06 -12.52 -4.54
N VAL A 222 -7.08 -11.26 -4.09
CA VAL A 222 -8.25 -10.69 -3.42
C VAL A 222 -9.44 -10.62 -4.37
N LEU A 223 -9.27 -10.14 -5.60
CA LEU A 223 -10.33 -10.14 -6.62
C LEU A 223 -10.90 -11.55 -6.86
N ARG A 224 -10.03 -12.57 -6.91
CA ARG A 224 -10.45 -13.97 -7.02
C ARG A 224 -11.21 -14.43 -5.77
N ALA A 225 -10.73 -14.12 -4.57
CA ALA A 225 -11.34 -14.54 -3.30
C ALA A 225 -12.70 -13.88 -3.05
N GLN A 226 -12.97 -12.75 -3.71
CA GLN A 226 -14.24 -12.03 -3.70
C GLN A 226 -15.13 -12.38 -4.90
N ASP A 227 -14.84 -13.48 -5.61
CA ASP A 227 -15.58 -13.94 -6.79
C ASP A 227 -15.68 -12.89 -7.94
N MET A 228 -14.78 -11.89 -7.95
CA MET A 228 -14.68 -10.90 -9.02
C MET A 228 -13.89 -11.42 -10.22
N LEU A 229 -12.94 -12.34 -10.02
CA LEU A 229 -12.19 -13.00 -11.07
C LEU A 229 -12.29 -14.53 -10.97
N PRO A 230 -12.19 -15.26 -12.11
CA PRO A 230 -12.14 -16.71 -12.10
C PRO A 230 -10.83 -17.20 -11.45
N ALA A 231 -10.83 -18.43 -10.96
CA ALA A 231 -9.66 -19.05 -10.36
C ALA A 231 -8.52 -19.37 -11.38
N LYS A 232 -8.87 -19.45 -12.68
CA LYS A 232 -7.93 -19.78 -13.75
C LYS A 232 -6.90 -18.66 -13.93
N GLY A 233 -5.62 -18.99 -13.92
CA GLY A 233 -4.52 -18.05 -14.11
C GLY A 233 -4.22 -17.15 -12.91
N ILE A 234 -4.79 -17.46 -11.73
CA ILE A 234 -4.48 -16.75 -10.47
C ILE A 234 -4.19 -17.81 -9.41
N ALA A 235 -2.93 -18.02 -9.07
CA ALA A 235 -2.53 -18.96 -8.02
C ALA A 235 -2.92 -18.45 -6.63
N LYS A 236 -3.25 -19.35 -5.70
CA LYS A 236 -3.30 -18.99 -4.28
C LYS A 236 -1.89 -18.80 -3.75
N SER A 237 -1.73 -17.98 -2.70
CA SER A 237 -0.45 -17.97 -1.97
C SER A 237 -0.16 -19.38 -1.44
N LYS A 238 1.07 -19.84 -1.64
CA LYS A 238 1.54 -21.13 -1.12
C LYS A 238 2.05 -20.98 0.31
N SER A 239 2.66 -19.86 0.61
CA SER A 239 3.21 -19.54 1.94
C SER A 239 2.16 -18.85 2.81
N SER A 240 2.25 -19.06 4.11
CA SER A 240 1.40 -18.39 5.09
C SER A 240 2.06 -17.09 5.54
N SER A 241 1.35 -15.97 5.47
CA SER A 241 1.83 -14.69 5.99
C SER A 241 2.16 -14.77 7.49
N LEU A 242 3.23 -14.13 7.91
CA LEU A 242 3.56 -13.94 9.33
C LEU A 242 2.60 -12.92 9.96
N ILE A 243 1.87 -13.33 10.99
CA ILE A 243 0.91 -12.45 11.68
C ILE A 243 1.60 -11.80 12.87
N CYS A 244 1.80 -10.49 12.79
CA CYS A 244 2.42 -9.69 13.83
C CYS A 244 1.36 -8.93 14.65
N LYS A 245 1.46 -9.02 15.98
CA LYS A 245 0.50 -8.41 16.92
C LYS A 245 0.68 -6.90 17.05
N GLY A 246 1.90 -6.42 16.86
CA GLY A 246 2.29 -5.03 16.96
C GLY A 246 3.70 -4.83 16.41
N SER A 247 4.13 -3.58 16.41
CA SER A 247 5.48 -3.22 15.97
C SER A 247 5.93 -1.93 16.62
N HIS A 248 7.23 -1.72 16.69
CA HIS A 248 7.82 -0.47 17.19
C HIS A 248 9.09 -0.11 16.40
N TRP A 249 9.38 1.19 16.37
CA TRP A 249 10.60 1.69 15.75
C TRP A 249 11.74 1.70 16.77
N LEU A 250 12.84 1.03 16.38
CA LEU A 250 14.11 1.14 17.10
C LEU A 250 14.80 2.42 16.64
N ARG A 251 15.29 3.19 17.61
CA ARG A 251 15.85 4.50 17.36
C ARG A 251 17.37 4.51 17.54
N ALA A 252 18.04 5.38 16.77
CA ALA A 252 19.47 5.61 16.89
C ALA A 252 19.82 6.08 18.32
N PRO A 253 20.73 5.37 19.03
CA PRO A 253 21.14 5.76 20.36
C PRO A 253 22.12 6.94 20.38
N ALA A 254 22.68 7.31 19.23
CA ALA A 254 23.58 8.44 19.03
C ALA A 254 23.46 8.97 17.59
N GLY A 255 23.90 10.19 17.36
CA GLY A 255 24.09 10.72 16.00
C GLY A 255 25.43 10.22 15.42
N GLY A 256 25.46 9.97 14.07
CA GLY A 256 26.68 9.55 13.42
C GLY A 256 26.46 8.81 12.10
N LEU A 257 27.46 8.00 11.73
CA LEU A 257 27.45 7.15 10.55
C LEU A 257 26.85 5.78 10.91
N LEU A 258 25.71 5.48 10.31
CA LEU A 258 24.99 4.23 10.50
C LEU A 258 25.51 3.14 9.57
N ARG A 259 25.94 2.03 10.13
CA ARG A 259 26.26 0.79 9.41
C ARG A 259 25.29 -0.31 9.86
N THR A 260 24.42 -0.75 8.97
CA THR A 260 23.44 -1.82 9.24
C THR A 260 24.05 -3.20 8.96
N PHE A 261 23.75 -4.19 9.80
CA PHE A 261 24.19 -5.58 9.67
C PHE A 261 23.02 -6.52 9.38
N ARG A 262 21.81 -6.00 9.41
CA ARG A 262 20.57 -6.73 9.16
C ARG A 262 19.73 -6.01 8.12
N ASP A 263 18.88 -6.78 7.39
CA ASP A 263 17.97 -6.23 6.39
C ASP A 263 16.51 -6.50 6.72
N THR A 264 15.60 -5.93 5.94
CA THR A 264 14.17 -6.22 6.05
C THR A 264 13.88 -7.66 5.67
N GLY A 265 12.98 -8.32 6.42
CA GLY A 265 12.65 -9.73 6.24
C GLY A 265 13.43 -10.67 7.17
N GLU A 266 14.54 -10.22 7.76
CA GLU A 266 15.29 -11.03 8.71
C GLU A 266 14.56 -11.14 10.05
N VAL A 267 14.53 -12.36 10.59
CA VAL A 267 14.11 -12.67 11.95
C VAL A 267 15.30 -12.45 12.87
N VAL A 268 15.07 -11.80 13.99
CA VAL A 268 16.12 -11.47 14.97
C VAL A 268 15.70 -11.89 16.37
N GLU A 269 16.69 -12.26 17.18
CA GLU A 269 16.53 -12.57 18.57
C GLU A 269 16.88 -11.39 19.47
N LYS A 270 16.40 -11.43 20.72
CA LYS A 270 16.75 -10.40 21.71
C LYS A 270 18.27 -10.36 21.94
N GLY A 271 18.87 -9.18 21.73
CA GLY A 271 20.30 -8.96 21.92
C GLY A 271 21.12 -8.98 20.64
N ASP A 272 20.53 -9.43 19.51
CA ASP A 272 21.19 -9.38 18.20
C ASP A 272 21.62 -7.96 17.85
N VAL A 273 22.85 -7.82 17.34
CA VAL A 273 23.35 -6.54 16.85
C VAL A 273 22.77 -6.27 15.47
N LEU A 274 21.98 -5.20 15.36
CA LEU A 274 21.31 -4.79 14.13
C LEU A 274 22.13 -3.78 13.33
N ALA A 275 22.82 -2.89 14.03
CA ALA A 275 23.64 -1.83 13.44
C ALA A 275 24.68 -1.33 14.43
N ALA A 276 25.66 -0.60 13.90
CA ALA A 276 26.58 0.24 14.68
C ALA A 276 26.50 1.68 14.18
N ILE A 277 26.62 2.64 15.08
CA ILE A 277 26.67 4.07 14.81
C ILE A 277 27.99 4.61 15.35
N SER A 278 28.78 5.21 14.48
CA SER A 278 30.10 5.72 14.83
C SER A 278 30.23 7.22 14.54
N ASP A 279 31.09 7.90 15.30
CA ASP A 279 31.48 9.26 14.96
C ASP A 279 32.36 9.26 13.69
N PRO A 280 32.55 10.42 13.01
CA PRO A 280 33.33 10.49 11.79
C PRO A 280 34.84 10.22 11.98
N PHE A 281 35.35 10.21 13.21
CA PHE A 281 36.73 9.94 13.54
C PHE A 281 37.01 8.50 13.93
N GLY A 282 35.91 7.70 14.15
CA GLY A 282 36.04 6.31 14.57
C GLY A 282 36.44 6.11 16.03
N HIS A 283 36.31 7.13 16.86
CA HIS A 283 36.63 7.03 18.29
C HIS A 283 35.51 6.47 19.14
N VAL A 284 34.25 6.63 18.66
CA VAL A 284 33.08 6.17 19.37
C VAL A 284 32.25 5.29 18.42
N GLU A 285 31.92 4.09 18.86
CA GLU A 285 30.98 3.22 18.19
C GLU A 285 29.94 2.71 19.17
N VAL A 286 28.66 2.87 18.85
CA VAL A 286 27.55 2.44 19.67
C VAL A 286 26.72 1.43 18.91
N GLU A 287 26.52 0.24 19.47
CA GLU A 287 25.68 -0.81 18.88
C GLU A 287 24.19 -0.53 19.12
N LEU A 288 23.39 -0.76 18.08
CA LEU A 288 21.92 -0.85 18.18
C LEU A 288 21.55 -2.32 18.19
N LYS A 289 20.95 -2.78 19.30
CA LYS A 289 20.55 -4.17 19.52
C LYS A 289 19.03 -4.35 19.49
N ALA A 290 18.58 -5.54 19.08
CA ALA A 290 17.19 -5.94 19.15
C ALA A 290 16.75 -6.06 20.64
N PRO A 291 15.71 -5.34 21.07
CA PRO A 291 15.22 -5.41 22.45
C PRO A 291 14.39 -6.66 22.73
N ALA A 292 13.88 -7.31 21.67
CA ALA A 292 13.05 -8.52 21.71
C ALA A 292 13.22 -9.29 20.40
N ALA A 293 12.79 -10.54 20.39
CA ALA A 293 12.67 -11.32 19.17
C ALA A 293 11.57 -10.77 18.26
N GLY A 294 11.79 -10.82 16.93
CA GLY A 294 10.84 -10.33 15.95
C GLY A 294 11.35 -10.37 14.53
N ILE A 295 10.60 -9.80 13.59
CA ILE A 295 10.98 -9.64 12.19
C ILE A 295 11.17 -8.16 11.85
N LEU A 296 12.22 -7.84 11.10
CA LEU A 296 12.49 -6.49 10.61
C LEU A 296 11.61 -6.19 9.40
N ILE A 297 10.60 -5.35 9.59
CA ILE A 297 9.61 -5.01 8.56
C ILE A 297 9.87 -3.66 7.88
N GLY A 298 10.91 -2.96 8.29
CA GLY A 298 11.33 -1.71 7.67
C GLY A 298 12.64 -1.22 8.25
N ARG A 299 13.36 -0.39 7.49
CA ARG A 299 14.61 0.22 7.95
C ARG A 299 14.89 1.57 7.28
N ALA A 300 15.75 2.37 7.90
CA ALA A 300 16.37 3.52 7.29
C ALA A 300 17.41 3.08 6.25
N ILE A 301 17.56 3.87 5.17
CA ILE A 301 18.54 3.62 4.10
C ILE A 301 19.70 4.60 4.17
N LEU A 302 19.45 5.84 4.66
CA LEU A 302 20.52 6.82 4.79
C LEU A 302 21.56 6.36 5.80
N PRO A 303 22.87 6.48 5.45
CA PRO A 303 23.97 6.09 6.33
C PRO A 303 24.30 7.18 7.38
N VAL A 304 23.57 8.28 7.41
CA VAL A 304 23.74 9.37 8.39
C VAL A 304 22.48 9.50 9.19
N VAL A 305 22.60 9.44 10.51
CA VAL A 305 21.46 9.54 11.44
C VAL A 305 21.74 10.53 12.56
N ASN A 306 20.66 11.15 13.04
CA ASN A 306 20.68 11.88 14.31
C ASN A 306 20.27 10.95 15.46
N GLU A 307 20.67 11.29 16.67
CA GLU A 307 20.14 10.63 17.87
C GLU A 307 18.60 10.70 17.87
N GLY A 308 17.95 9.57 18.13
CA GLY A 308 16.49 9.45 18.12
C GLY A 308 15.86 9.18 16.75
N ASP A 309 16.60 9.22 15.64
CA ASP A 309 16.06 8.83 14.33
C ASP A 309 15.60 7.37 14.32
N ALA A 310 14.49 7.10 13.63
CA ALA A 310 13.95 5.75 13.48
C ALA A 310 14.81 4.96 12.47
N VAL A 311 15.47 3.90 12.93
CA VAL A 311 16.41 3.09 12.15
C VAL A 311 15.80 1.79 11.66
N PHE A 312 15.24 0.98 12.57
CA PHE A 312 14.58 -0.27 12.22
C PHE A 312 13.13 -0.30 12.74
N HIS A 313 12.26 -0.91 11.94
CA HIS A 313 10.89 -1.20 12.34
C HIS A 313 10.80 -2.69 12.65
N LEU A 314 10.72 -3.03 13.91
CA LEU A 314 10.64 -4.40 14.42
C LEU A 314 9.18 -4.75 14.69
N ALA A 315 8.70 -5.85 14.09
CA ALA A 315 7.37 -6.39 14.35
C ALA A 315 7.47 -7.64 15.25
N GLU A 316 6.58 -7.72 16.23
CA GLU A 316 6.51 -8.81 17.19
C GLU A 316 5.87 -10.04 16.55
N LEU A 317 6.61 -11.13 16.47
CA LEU A 317 6.13 -12.39 15.92
C LEU A 317 5.12 -13.07 16.85
N GLY A 318 4.09 -13.66 16.23
CA GLY A 318 3.20 -14.57 16.93
C GLY A 318 3.89 -15.93 17.18
N PRO A 319 3.27 -16.84 17.97
CA PRO A 319 3.90 -18.11 18.41
C PRO A 319 4.19 -19.14 17.30
N ARG A 320 3.95 -18.84 16.04
CA ARG A 320 4.17 -19.72 14.87
C ARG A 320 4.80 -18.91 13.73
N ALA A 321 6.02 -18.47 13.90
CA ALA A 321 6.80 -17.85 12.84
C ALA A 321 7.84 -18.84 12.33
N ASP A 322 7.89 -19.02 11.00
CA ASP A 322 8.89 -19.81 10.31
C ASP A 322 9.83 -18.86 9.59
N GLU A 323 11.14 -19.01 9.75
CA GLU A 323 12.15 -18.11 9.18
C GLU A 323 12.15 -18.14 7.64
N ASP A 324 11.79 -19.27 7.04
CA ASP A 324 11.84 -19.50 5.60
C ASP A 324 10.69 -18.78 4.84
N THR A 325 9.71 -18.20 5.55
CA THR A 325 8.49 -17.66 4.92
C THR A 325 8.76 -16.58 3.89
N VAL A 326 9.73 -15.67 4.13
CA VAL A 326 10.03 -14.56 3.22
C VAL A 326 10.78 -15.06 1.98
N GLU A 327 11.74 -15.98 2.18
CA GLU A 327 12.50 -16.59 1.08
C GLU A 327 11.59 -17.42 0.17
N ASP A 328 10.72 -18.26 0.75
CA ASP A 328 9.72 -19.05 0.03
C ASP A 328 8.78 -18.18 -0.82
N MET A 329 8.35 -17.02 -0.29
CA MET A 329 7.49 -16.10 -1.02
C MET A 329 8.23 -15.40 -2.14
N THR A 330 9.49 -15.04 -1.96
CA THR A 330 10.33 -14.45 -3.00
C THR A 330 10.48 -15.43 -4.16
N ALA A 331 10.89 -16.67 -3.87
CA ALA A 331 11.02 -17.72 -4.87
C ALA A 331 9.69 -18.02 -5.61
N GLN A 332 8.57 -17.96 -4.90
CA GLN A 332 7.25 -18.13 -5.52
C GLN A 332 6.90 -17.00 -6.49
N LEU A 333 7.20 -15.74 -6.13
CA LEU A 333 6.92 -14.58 -6.98
C LEU A 333 7.84 -14.52 -8.20
N GLU A 334 9.09 -14.95 -8.07
CA GLU A 334 10.02 -15.09 -9.19
C GLU A 334 9.59 -16.16 -10.19
N ALA A 335 8.99 -17.24 -9.70
CA ALA A 335 8.50 -18.35 -10.52
C ALA A 335 7.07 -18.13 -11.08
N ASP A 336 6.41 -17.01 -10.79
CA ASP A 336 5.04 -16.76 -11.24
C ASP A 336 5.03 -16.28 -12.70
N PRO A 337 4.41 -17.04 -13.64
CA PRO A 337 4.40 -16.70 -15.06
C PRO A 337 3.63 -15.42 -15.42
N ILE A 338 2.89 -14.82 -14.49
CA ILE A 338 2.26 -13.50 -14.68
C ILE A 338 3.31 -12.39 -14.87
N PHE A 339 4.56 -12.65 -14.50
CA PHE A 339 5.66 -11.69 -14.49
C PHE A 339 6.79 -12.09 -15.45
N ASP A 340 6.50 -12.87 -16.51
CA ASP A 340 7.49 -13.21 -17.51
C ASP A 340 8.09 -11.92 -18.12
N GLU A 341 9.42 -11.82 -18.13
CA GLU A 341 10.14 -10.57 -18.41
C GLU A 341 9.87 -10.02 -19.82
N ASP A 342 9.46 -10.87 -20.75
CA ASP A 342 9.16 -10.51 -22.12
C ASP A 342 7.85 -9.69 -22.28
N GLU A 343 6.98 -9.61 -21.24
CA GLU A 343 5.74 -8.82 -21.27
C GLU A 343 5.86 -7.44 -20.57
N ILE A 344 7.03 -7.09 -20.03
CA ILE A 344 7.23 -5.87 -19.21
C ILE A 344 7.62 -4.64 -20.06
N ILE A 345 7.87 -4.79 -21.35
CA ILE A 345 8.25 -3.69 -22.26
C ILE A 345 7.04 -3.00 -22.90
#